data_3e8dd7b31c40ad305611fd75d1deefe0
#
_entry.id   3e8dd7b31c40ad305611fd75d1deefe0
#
_cell.length_a   1.000
_cell.length_b   1.000
_cell.length_c   1.000
_cell.angle_alpha   90.00
_cell.angle_beta   90.00
_cell.angle_gamma   90.00
#
_symmetry.space_group_name_H-M   'P 1'
#
loop_
_entity.id
_entity.type
_entity.pdbx_description
1 polymer ?
#
loop_
_entity_poly.entity_id
_entity_poly.type
_entity_poly.pdbx_seq_one_letter_code
_entity_poly.pdbx_strand_id
1 'polypeptide(L)'
;MLAEDNTTIKTYDQDVWAKMPDMTLPLAPSLQIIEGLHVRWTNLLSALPEDAWSRKATHPERGQVSMDDMLEIYSDHGHNHAKQITDLRARKGW
;
A
#
# COMPACT_ATOMS: atom_id res chain seq x y z
N MET A 1 1.80 -12.95 -6.12
CA MET A 1 2.13 -13.41 -4.76
C MET A 1 1.12 -14.42 -4.22
N LEU A 2 -0.16 -14.10 -4.04
CA LEU A 2 -1.16 -15.08 -3.58
C LEU A 2 -1.62 -16.03 -4.69
N ALA A 3 -1.78 -15.55 -5.92
CA ALA A 3 -2.22 -16.34 -7.06
C ALA A 3 -1.07 -17.01 -7.83
N GLU A 4 0.16 -16.48 -7.71
CA GLU A 4 1.33 -16.96 -8.42
C GLU A 4 2.53 -17.05 -7.47
N ASP A 5 3.36 -18.08 -7.64
CA ASP A 5 4.52 -18.29 -6.79
C ASP A 5 5.69 -17.41 -7.22
N ASN A 6 6.38 -16.86 -6.23
CA ASN A 6 7.63 -16.10 -6.36
C ASN A 6 7.60 -15.04 -7.49
N THR A 7 6.51 -14.29 -7.58
CA THR A 7 6.39 -13.18 -8.53
C THR A 7 7.38 -12.07 -8.20
N THR A 8 7.82 -11.33 -9.23
CA THR A 8 8.62 -10.13 -9.04
C THR A 8 7.70 -8.91 -9.00
N ILE A 9 7.83 -8.10 -7.96
CA ILE A 9 7.08 -6.85 -7.80
C ILE A 9 7.72 -5.80 -8.70
N LYS A 10 6.90 -5.12 -9.51
CA LYS A 10 7.35 -4.04 -10.36
C LYS A 10 7.44 -2.74 -9.54
N THR A 11 8.59 -2.08 -9.60
CA THR A 11 8.75 -0.70 -9.11
C THR A 11 8.28 0.33 -10.12
N TYR A 12 8.12 1.57 -9.66
CA TYR A 12 7.70 2.69 -10.49
C TYR A 12 8.44 3.97 -10.08
N ASP A 13 8.52 4.93 -11.00
CA ASP A 13 9.10 6.24 -10.74
C ASP A 13 8.04 7.16 -10.08
N GLN A 14 8.18 7.35 -8.77
CA GLN A 14 7.23 8.15 -7.97
C GLN A 14 7.15 9.60 -8.43
N ASP A 15 8.27 10.18 -8.84
CA ASP A 15 8.33 11.59 -9.26
C ASP A 15 7.60 11.82 -10.58
N VAL A 16 7.68 10.86 -11.49
CA VAL A 16 6.91 10.89 -12.75
C VAL A 16 5.42 10.74 -12.47
N TRP A 17 5.03 9.75 -11.66
CA TRP A 17 3.65 9.52 -11.29
C TRP A 17 3.01 10.71 -10.58
N ALA A 18 3.74 11.36 -9.67
CA ALA A 18 3.26 12.53 -8.93
C ALA A 18 3.01 13.77 -9.82
N LYS A 19 3.49 13.77 -11.06
CA LYS A 19 3.32 14.86 -12.04
C LYS A 19 2.28 14.55 -13.12
N MET A 20 1.60 13.41 -13.03
CA MET A 20 0.56 13.07 -13.99
C MET A 20 -0.63 14.04 -13.88
N PRO A 21 -1.32 14.35 -15.01
CA PRO A 21 -2.40 15.35 -15.02
C PRO A 21 -3.55 15.08 -14.05
N ASP A 22 -3.81 13.83 -13.73
CA ASP A 22 -4.86 13.41 -12.78
C ASP A 22 -4.54 13.78 -11.33
N MET A 23 -3.29 14.13 -11.00
CA MET A 23 -2.90 14.57 -9.65
C MET A 23 -3.52 15.91 -9.25
N THR A 24 -4.09 16.66 -10.19
CA THR A 24 -4.80 17.92 -9.93
C THR A 24 -6.31 17.74 -9.71
N LEU A 25 -6.82 16.52 -9.84
CA LEU A 25 -8.23 16.21 -9.63
C LEU A 25 -8.62 16.27 -8.15
N PRO A 26 -9.93 16.41 -7.83
CA PRO A 26 -10.42 16.33 -6.45
C PRO A 26 -10.02 15.02 -5.76
N LEU A 27 -9.82 15.07 -4.45
CA LEU A 27 -9.40 13.89 -3.66
C LEU A 27 -10.50 12.82 -3.51
N ALA A 28 -11.76 13.18 -3.64
CA ALA A 28 -12.87 12.28 -3.37
C ALA A 28 -12.82 10.95 -4.14
N PRO A 29 -12.54 10.92 -5.46
CA PRO A 29 -12.38 9.65 -6.19
C PRO A 29 -11.24 8.78 -5.66
N SER A 30 -10.12 9.38 -5.26
CA SER A 30 -8.98 8.67 -4.70
C SER A 30 -9.30 8.05 -3.34
N LEU A 31 -10.02 8.76 -2.49
CA LEU A 31 -10.47 8.26 -1.20
C LEU A 31 -11.44 7.08 -1.36
N GLN A 32 -12.34 7.13 -2.33
CA GLN A 32 -13.25 6.03 -2.66
C GLN A 32 -12.50 4.77 -3.11
N ILE A 33 -11.46 4.93 -3.94
CA ILE A 33 -10.60 3.81 -4.37
C ILE A 33 -9.90 3.18 -3.16
N ILE A 34 -9.31 4.00 -2.28
CA ILE A 34 -8.61 3.53 -1.07
C ILE A 34 -9.58 2.78 -0.16
N GLU A 35 -10.76 3.33 0.11
CA GLU A 35 -11.78 2.70 0.94
C GLU A 35 -12.20 1.34 0.38
N GLY A 36 -12.56 1.29 -0.90
CA GLY A 36 -12.96 0.04 -1.56
C GLY A 36 -11.84 -1.00 -1.59
N LEU A 37 -10.61 -0.58 -1.81
CA LEU A 37 -9.45 -1.46 -1.79
C LEU A 37 -9.21 -2.04 -0.39
N HIS A 38 -9.30 -1.23 0.66
CA HIS A 38 -9.12 -1.69 2.04
C HIS A 38 -10.21 -2.67 2.48
N VAL A 39 -11.46 -2.45 2.08
CA VAL A 39 -12.55 -3.42 2.32
C VAL A 39 -12.22 -4.77 1.68
N ARG A 40 -11.79 -4.77 0.42
CA ARG A 40 -11.42 -6.01 -0.28
C ARG A 40 -10.21 -6.69 0.35
N TRP A 41 -9.17 -5.94 0.69
CA TRP A 41 -7.97 -6.49 1.32
C TRP A 41 -8.27 -7.08 2.70
N THR A 42 -9.05 -6.39 3.52
CA THR A 42 -9.45 -6.90 4.84
C THR A 42 -10.18 -8.26 4.71
N ASN A 43 -11.13 -8.35 3.79
CA ASN A 43 -11.83 -9.61 3.55
C ASN A 43 -10.89 -10.71 3.05
N LEU A 44 -10.03 -10.40 2.09
CA LEU A 44 -9.06 -11.35 1.53
C LEU A 44 -8.09 -11.85 2.60
N LEU A 45 -7.44 -10.92 3.31
CA LEU A 45 -6.40 -11.25 4.29
C LEU A 45 -6.97 -12.01 5.50
N SER A 46 -8.18 -11.65 5.94
CA SER A 46 -8.87 -12.36 7.04
C SER A 46 -9.27 -13.79 6.70
N ALA A 47 -9.38 -14.11 5.42
CA ALA A 47 -9.74 -15.44 4.93
C ALA A 47 -8.53 -16.29 4.50
N LEU A 48 -7.31 -15.78 4.59
CA LEU A 48 -6.12 -16.52 4.19
C LEU A 48 -5.87 -17.71 5.11
N PRO A 49 -5.55 -18.88 4.55
CA PRO A 49 -5.05 -20.01 5.34
C PRO A 49 -3.65 -19.69 5.88
N GLU A 50 -3.29 -20.35 7.00
CA GLU A 50 -2.05 -20.07 7.73
C GLU A 50 -0.79 -20.18 6.87
N ASP A 51 -0.74 -21.15 5.97
CA ASP A 51 0.41 -21.38 5.08
C ASP A 51 0.58 -20.29 4.01
N ALA A 52 -0.48 -19.53 3.69
CA ALA A 52 -0.39 -18.43 2.74
C ALA A 52 0.47 -17.26 3.23
N TRP A 53 0.59 -17.08 4.56
CA TRP A 53 1.35 -15.98 5.14
C TRP A 53 2.85 -16.07 4.90
N SER A 54 3.37 -17.29 4.73
CA SER A 54 4.78 -17.53 4.39
C SER A 54 5.10 -17.43 2.89
N ARG A 55 4.12 -17.25 2.03
CA ARG A 55 4.34 -17.10 0.58
C ARG A 55 5.17 -15.87 0.29
N LYS A 56 6.04 -15.97 -0.73
CA LYS A 56 7.05 -14.96 -1.01
C LYS A 56 6.90 -14.37 -2.40
N ALA A 57 7.39 -13.14 -2.52
CA ALA A 57 7.64 -12.45 -3.78
C ALA A 57 9.03 -11.81 -3.73
N THR A 58 9.57 -11.49 -4.89
CA THR A 58 10.83 -10.74 -5.00
C THR A 58 10.53 -9.26 -5.14
N HIS A 59 10.98 -8.47 -4.17
CA HIS A 59 10.94 -7.02 -4.23
C HIS A 59 12.30 -6.50 -4.72
N PRO A 60 12.36 -5.65 -5.76
CA PRO A 60 13.63 -5.21 -6.35
C PRO A 60 14.59 -4.53 -5.37
N GLU A 61 14.07 -3.83 -4.37
CA GLU A 61 14.87 -3.08 -3.39
C GLU A 61 15.02 -3.81 -2.06
N ARG A 62 14.08 -4.70 -1.71
CA ARG A 62 14.02 -5.37 -0.38
C ARG A 62 14.41 -6.84 -0.44
N GLY A 63 14.54 -7.42 -1.65
CA GLY A 63 14.76 -8.85 -1.83
C GLY A 63 13.49 -9.67 -1.62
N GLN A 64 13.59 -10.83 -0.98
CA GLN A 64 12.44 -11.69 -0.71
C GLN A 64 11.57 -11.08 0.38
N VAL A 65 10.27 -10.96 0.11
CA VAL A 65 9.24 -10.48 1.05
C VAL A 65 8.13 -11.52 1.17
N SER A 66 7.69 -11.78 2.38
CA SER A 66 6.55 -12.66 2.69
C SER A 66 5.23 -11.88 2.67
N MET A 67 4.11 -12.60 2.82
CA MET A 67 2.81 -11.93 3.03
C MET A 67 2.77 -11.19 4.36
N ASP A 68 3.39 -11.73 5.43
CA ASP A 68 3.53 -11.05 6.71
C ASP A 68 4.30 -9.73 6.55
N ASP A 69 5.44 -9.76 5.86
CA ASP A 69 6.22 -8.55 5.58
C ASP A 69 5.39 -7.50 4.81
N MET A 70 4.59 -7.95 3.85
CA MET A 70 3.74 -7.05 3.06
C MET A 70 2.64 -6.43 3.91
N LEU A 71 2.03 -7.18 4.83
CA LEU A 71 1.02 -6.64 5.74
C LEU A 71 1.63 -5.56 6.65
N GLU A 72 2.79 -5.82 7.23
CA GLU A 72 3.51 -4.85 8.06
C GLU A 72 3.85 -3.57 7.27
N ILE A 73 4.45 -3.73 6.08
CA ILE A 73 4.81 -2.61 5.20
C ILE A 73 3.60 -1.73 4.89
N TYR A 74 2.48 -2.31 4.49
CA TYR A 74 1.29 -1.52 4.13
C TYR A 74 0.58 -0.92 5.34
N SER A 75 0.59 -1.59 6.49
CA SER A 75 0.07 -1.04 7.74
C SER A 75 0.86 0.21 8.16
N ASP A 76 2.17 0.10 8.23
CA ASP A 76 3.05 1.21 8.59
C ASP A 76 2.99 2.36 7.58
N HIS A 77 2.92 2.03 6.29
CA HIS A 77 2.85 3.02 5.21
C HIS A 77 1.64 3.95 5.38
N GLY A 78 0.45 3.39 5.60
CA GLY A 78 -0.76 4.16 5.81
C GLY A 78 -0.70 5.03 7.07
N HIS A 79 -0.25 4.48 8.19
CA HIS A 79 -0.07 5.21 9.45
C HIS A 79 0.94 6.35 9.32
N ASN A 80 2.06 6.12 8.63
CA ASN A 80 3.09 7.14 8.41
C ASN A 80 2.55 8.32 7.59
N HIS A 81 1.81 8.07 6.51
CA HIS A 81 1.20 9.14 5.72
C HIS A 81 0.13 9.91 6.51
N ALA A 82 -0.73 9.22 7.26
CA ALA A 82 -1.70 9.89 8.13
C ALA A 82 -1.01 10.78 9.16
N LYS A 83 0.09 10.28 9.77
CA LYS A 83 0.89 11.07 10.71
C LYS A 83 1.52 12.30 10.05
N GLN A 84 2.08 12.19 8.85
CA GLN A 84 2.63 13.33 8.11
C GLN A 84 1.58 14.43 7.88
N ILE A 85 0.35 14.06 7.56
CA ILE A 85 -0.76 15.00 7.36
C ILE A 85 -1.15 15.66 8.68
N THR A 86 -1.32 14.89 9.74
CA THR A 86 -1.71 15.43 11.06
C THR A 86 -0.63 16.34 11.66
N ASP A 87 0.63 15.96 11.53
CA ASP A 87 1.76 16.77 11.97
C ASP A 87 1.85 18.09 11.19
N LEU A 88 1.61 18.06 9.89
CA LEU A 88 1.58 19.26 9.05
C LEU A 88 0.45 20.20 9.47
N ARG A 89 -0.75 19.66 9.68
CA ARG A 89 -1.91 20.43 10.15
C ARG A 89 -1.64 21.09 11.48
N ALA A 90 -1.04 20.37 12.43
CA ALA A 90 -0.68 20.92 13.74
C ALA A 90 0.32 22.09 13.62
N ARG A 91 1.36 21.92 12.77
CA ARG A 91 2.36 22.99 12.55
C ARG A 91 1.79 24.23 11.85
N LYS A 92 0.78 24.05 11.00
CA LYS A 92 0.15 25.14 10.24
C LYS A 92 -1.05 25.75 10.96
N GLY A 93 -1.53 25.16 12.06
CA GLY A 93 -2.73 25.59 12.74
C GLY A 93 -4.03 25.33 11.97
N TRP A 94 -4.02 24.32 11.14
CA TRP A 94 -5.19 23.96 10.29
C TRP A 94 -6.15 23.00 10.99
#